data_c812cbe0ae18a0f567ab5c09c2569eb5
#
_entry.id   c812cbe0ae18a0f567ab5c09c2569eb5
#
_cell.length_a   1.000
_cell.length_b   1.000
_cell.length_c   1.000
_cell.angle_alpha   90.00
_cell.angle_beta   90.00
_cell.angle_gamma   90.00
#
_symmetry.space_group_name_H-M   'P 1'
#
loop_
_entity.id
_entity.type
_entity.pdbx_description
1 polymer ?
#
loop_
_entity_poly.entity_id
_entity_poly.type
_entity_poly.pdbx_seq_one_letter_code
_entity_poly.pdbx_strand_id
1 'polypeptide(L)'
;MKTIITCLIGLLCVSLSSYAAIQTGKTVTVPHHKSTHVKLSGKASRVSLGDPDVLDIVMLKSNELFLIGNKLGATNLMAWDSRGVLIESINIEVTHDLNSLKAKLFEFLPNEQIEVHSSQNRLLLSGQVSNQQQMNIAMRIAETYAAGQSVDASKESGSEVTAATGVINLMSIGGAQQVMLEVTVAEVQRSLVRKFDANFHFFQSSGSNFSWGGASVPAGIVGATPIFDIPTSQDYGILGSFVDGNTLFSFALDVAKQNGVAKVLAEPNLTALSGAKAEFLAGGEFPIPVPDEDGITIEYKEYGVGLKFIPTVLSDQKINLNLAVDVSEIANSSSLTIEPSLSNATYFIPPITRRSASSTLELADGQTIGIAGLLSENVRDVSNKMPGLGEVPVLGQLFNSQEFVSGETELVILVTPRLAKPIDRSAVTLPTDAFVSPNDLQYYLLGRSAYIAEPSDDDEQAPRQSAPQTVPVEGGSEGSFGHEL
;
A
#
# COMPACT_ATOMS: atom_id res chain seq x y z
N MET A 1 -39.79 0.00 83.87
CA MET A 1 -39.14 1.04 83.03
C MET A 1 -38.72 0.56 81.70
N LYS A 2 -38.64 -0.74 81.37
CA LYS A 2 -38.28 -1.26 80.03
C LYS A 2 -39.43 -1.32 79.04
N THR A 3 -40.67 -1.36 79.45
CA THR A 3 -41.87 -1.46 78.59
C THR A 3 -42.41 -0.12 78.08
N ILE A 4 -42.00 1.01 78.65
CA ILE A 4 -42.46 2.36 78.24
C ILE A 4 -41.55 2.92 77.12
N ILE A 5 -40.28 2.49 77.05
CA ILE A 5 -39.31 2.94 76.04
C ILE A 5 -39.60 2.27 74.70
N THR A 6 -40.12 1.04 74.65
CA THR A 6 -40.46 0.32 73.42
C THR A 6 -41.71 0.89 72.72
N CYS A 7 -42.67 1.47 73.45
CA CYS A 7 -43.82 2.14 72.83
C CYS A 7 -43.50 3.54 72.28
N LEU A 8 -42.50 4.25 72.82
CA LEU A 8 -42.15 5.58 72.37
C LEU A 8 -41.32 5.55 71.09
N ILE A 9 -40.53 4.47 70.84
CA ILE A 9 -39.78 4.26 69.61
C ILE A 9 -40.70 3.79 68.45
N GLY A 10 -41.78 3.05 68.77
CA GLY A 10 -42.78 2.64 67.76
C GLY A 10 -43.65 3.80 67.27
N LEU A 11 -43.84 4.89 68.06
CA LEU A 11 -44.67 6.04 67.65
C LEU A 11 -43.87 7.07 66.81
N LEU A 12 -42.51 7.02 66.81
CA LEU A 12 -41.65 7.93 66.02
C LEU A 12 -41.40 7.43 64.62
N CYS A 13 -41.69 6.15 64.27
CA CYS A 13 -41.49 5.57 62.93
C CYS A 13 -42.69 5.73 62.01
N VAL A 14 -43.82 6.27 62.40
CA VAL A 14 -45.03 6.36 61.57
C VAL A 14 -45.17 7.72 60.82
N SER A 15 -44.33 8.71 61.12
CA SER A 15 -44.47 10.06 60.57
C SER A 15 -43.54 10.41 59.42
N LEU A 16 -42.88 9.41 58.76
CA LEU A 16 -41.95 9.63 57.63
C LEU A 16 -42.37 8.95 56.29
N SER A 17 -43.69 8.93 56.05
CA SER A 17 -44.17 8.37 54.74
C SER A 17 -45.07 9.34 54.06
N SER A 18 -44.55 10.41 53.58
CA SER A 18 -45.18 11.20 52.49
C SER A 18 -44.18 12.10 51.84
N TYR A 19 -43.01 11.50 51.34
CA TYR A 19 -42.38 12.07 50.19
C TYR A 19 -43.14 11.56 48.96
N ALA A 20 -44.00 12.43 48.41
CA ALA A 20 -44.58 12.21 47.11
C ALA A 20 -43.45 11.93 46.14
N ALA A 21 -43.38 10.71 45.59
CA ALA A 21 -42.52 10.38 44.50
C ALA A 21 -42.85 11.34 43.35
N ILE A 22 -41.92 12.24 43.04
CA ILE A 22 -41.95 13.01 41.81
C ILE A 22 -41.94 11.94 40.70
N GLN A 23 -43.10 11.73 40.07
CA GLN A 23 -43.22 10.84 38.95
C GLN A 23 -42.26 11.39 37.88
N THR A 24 -41.23 10.64 37.58
CA THR A 24 -40.34 10.85 36.46
C THR A 24 -41.20 11.08 35.21
N GLY A 25 -41.16 12.29 34.67
CA GLY A 25 -42.01 12.68 33.54
C GLY A 25 -41.90 11.70 32.39
N LYS A 26 -42.99 11.18 31.91
CA LYS A 26 -43.08 10.33 30.71
C LYS A 26 -42.48 11.10 29.56
N THR A 27 -41.48 10.52 28.88
CA THR A 27 -40.90 11.12 27.67
C THR A 27 -41.62 10.56 26.44
N VAL A 28 -42.04 11.42 25.52
CA VAL A 28 -42.69 11.06 24.26
C VAL A 28 -41.92 11.67 23.13
N THR A 29 -41.50 10.84 22.16
CA THR A 29 -40.86 11.28 20.93
C THR A 29 -41.90 11.52 19.84
N VAL A 30 -41.79 12.66 19.17
CA VAL A 30 -42.65 13.05 18.03
C VAL A 30 -41.75 13.25 16.83
N PRO A 31 -42.00 12.54 15.72
CA PRO A 31 -41.20 12.78 14.53
C PRO A 31 -41.55 14.17 13.90
N HIS A 32 -40.54 14.87 13.44
CA HIS A 32 -40.69 16.14 12.76
C HIS A 32 -41.65 16.05 11.55
N HIS A 33 -42.55 17.04 11.42
CA HIS A 33 -43.64 17.09 10.43
C HIS A 33 -44.61 15.90 10.49
N LYS A 34 -44.65 15.18 11.62
CA LYS A 34 -45.65 14.12 11.85
C LYS A 34 -46.41 14.37 13.17
N SER A 35 -47.52 13.68 13.29
CA SER A 35 -48.34 13.75 14.49
C SER A 35 -48.26 12.44 15.27
N THR A 36 -48.25 12.55 16.60
CA THR A 36 -48.29 11.41 17.52
C THR A 36 -49.50 11.54 18.44
N HIS A 37 -50.24 10.44 18.59
CA HIS A 37 -51.38 10.39 19.50
C HIS A 37 -50.95 10.02 20.93
N VAL A 38 -51.29 10.82 21.90
CA VAL A 38 -50.97 10.60 23.31
C VAL A 38 -52.24 10.59 24.14
N LYS A 39 -52.39 9.57 24.97
CA LYS A 39 -53.47 9.43 25.93
C LYS A 39 -53.02 9.86 27.31
N LEU A 40 -53.72 10.83 27.89
CA LEU A 40 -53.45 11.29 29.25
C LEU A 40 -54.05 10.33 30.31
N SER A 41 -53.45 10.31 31.48
CA SER A 41 -53.89 9.50 32.61
C SER A 41 -55.21 9.97 33.23
N GLY A 42 -55.65 11.21 32.94
CA GLY A 42 -56.89 11.80 33.44
C GLY A 42 -57.55 12.74 32.45
N LYS A 43 -58.71 13.28 32.83
CA LYS A 43 -59.44 14.28 32.01
C LYS A 43 -58.82 15.66 32.21
N ALA A 44 -58.12 16.17 31.24
CA ALA A 44 -57.57 17.51 31.25
C ALA A 44 -58.61 18.54 30.84
N SER A 45 -58.69 19.64 31.57
CA SER A 45 -59.47 20.83 31.25
C SER A 45 -58.64 21.92 30.64
N ARG A 46 -57.34 21.93 30.98
CA ARG A 46 -56.35 22.89 30.48
C ARG A 46 -55.04 22.18 30.16
N VAL A 47 -54.41 22.53 29.04
CA VAL A 47 -53.10 22.05 28.63
C VAL A 47 -52.25 23.28 28.35
N SER A 48 -50.99 23.24 28.74
CA SER A 48 -50.01 24.27 28.44
C SER A 48 -48.75 23.62 27.85
N LEU A 49 -48.17 24.28 26.91
CA LEU A 49 -46.94 23.88 26.24
C LEU A 49 -45.80 24.84 26.61
N GLY A 50 -44.63 24.33 26.82
CA GLY A 50 -43.45 25.14 27.20
C GLY A 50 -42.92 25.95 26.01
N ASP A 51 -42.90 25.37 24.79
CA ASP A 51 -42.47 26.02 23.57
C ASP A 51 -43.38 25.65 22.39
N PRO A 52 -44.26 26.60 21.95
CA PRO A 52 -45.17 26.38 20.82
C PRO A 52 -44.47 26.36 19.44
N ASP A 53 -43.25 26.86 19.33
CA ASP A 53 -42.47 26.80 18.06
C ASP A 53 -42.01 25.36 17.76
N VAL A 54 -41.69 24.58 18.82
CA VAL A 54 -41.21 23.20 18.68
C VAL A 54 -42.38 22.24 18.43
N LEU A 55 -43.50 22.43 19.16
CA LEU A 55 -44.64 21.51 19.13
C LEU A 55 -45.95 22.26 19.08
N ASP A 56 -46.92 21.74 18.32
CA ASP A 56 -48.31 22.16 18.39
C ASP A 56 -49.19 21.03 18.96
N ILE A 57 -50.34 21.43 19.56
CA ILE A 57 -51.21 20.49 20.24
C ILE A 57 -52.66 20.68 19.78
N VAL A 58 -53.27 19.57 19.42
CA VAL A 58 -54.74 19.53 19.15
C VAL A 58 -55.40 18.59 20.13
N MET A 59 -56.30 19.10 20.94
CA MET A 59 -57.10 18.30 21.87
C MET A 59 -58.28 17.69 21.16
N LEU A 60 -58.33 16.37 21.06
CA LEU A 60 -59.45 15.65 20.42
C LEU A 60 -60.57 15.34 21.46
N LYS A 61 -60.17 14.90 22.64
CA LYS A 61 -61.05 14.62 23.77
C LYS A 61 -60.35 15.07 25.05
N SER A 62 -61.09 15.15 26.13
CA SER A 62 -60.56 15.58 27.44
C SER A 62 -59.34 14.72 27.94
N ASN A 63 -59.10 13.56 27.36
CA ASN A 63 -57.98 12.67 27.71
C ASN A 63 -57.11 12.22 26.51
N GLU A 64 -57.34 12.80 25.32
CA GLU A 64 -56.62 12.43 24.12
C GLU A 64 -56.08 13.67 23.41
N LEU A 65 -54.76 13.69 23.20
CA LEU A 65 -54.03 14.78 22.56
C LEU A 65 -53.35 14.28 21.25
N PHE A 66 -53.37 15.12 20.25
CA PHE A 66 -52.53 15.00 19.09
C PHE A 66 -51.35 16.00 19.22
N LEU A 67 -50.15 15.50 19.15
CA LEU A 67 -48.91 16.28 19.20
C LEU A 67 -48.38 16.39 17.81
N ILE A 68 -48.13 17.59 17.32
CA ILE A 68 -47.59 17.84 15.97
C ILE A 68 -46.21 18.47 16.11
N GLY A 69 -45.17 17.80 15.64
CA GLY A 69 -43.78 18.29 15.71
C GLY A 69 -43.49 19.30 14.60
N ASN A 70 -43.28 20.58 14.95
CA ASN A 70 -43.01 21.68 14.02
C ASN A 70 -41.53 21.93 13.79
N LYS A 71 -40.69 21.92 14.87
CA LYS A 71 -39.24 22.07 14.82
C LYS A 71 -38.56 21.04 15.69
N LEU A 72 -37.35 20.66 15.32
CA LEU A 72 -36.54 19.78 16.18
C LEU A 72 -36.22 20.49 17.49
N GLY A 73 -36.32 19.76 18.62
CA GLY A 73 -36.06 20.29 19.93
C GLY A 73 -36.78 19.52 21.04
N ALA A 74 -36.61 19.95 22.25
CA ALA A 74 -37.27 19.37 23.39
C ALA A 74 -38.15 20.44 24.09
N THR A 75 -39.35 20.04 24.47
CA THR A 75 -40.30 20.88 25.24
C THR A 75 -41.02 20.03 26.25
N ASN A 76 -41.83 20.66 27.11
CA ASN A 76 -42.69 19.97 28.07
C ASN A 76 -44.14 20.35 27.88
N LEU A 77 -45.01 19.41 28.18
CA LEU A 77 -46.43 19.57 28.22
C LEU A 77 -46.95 19.33 29.62
N MET A 78 -47.78 20.25 30.11
CA MET A 78 -48.46 20.11 31.38
C MET A 78 -49.96 20.10 31.23
N ALA A 79 -50.66 19.18 31.85
CA ALA A 79 -52.10 19.02 31.79
C ALA A 79 -52.71 19.16 33.18
N TRP A 80 -53.76 19.99 33.31
CA TRP A 80 -54.52 20.25 34.55
C TRP A 80 -55.96 19.85 34.46
N ASP A 81 -56.49 19.40 35.55
CA ASP A 81 -57.95 19.14 35.74
C ASP A 81 -58.77 20.45 35.87
N SER A 82 -60.08 20.36 35.85
CA SER A 82 -61.04 21.47 36.09
C SER A 82 -60.84 22.17 37.42
N ARG A 83 -60.22 21.52 38.38
CA ARG A 83 -59.89 22.04 39.73
C ARG A 83 -58.52 22.70 39.83
N GLY A 84 -57.77 22.78 38.74
CA GLY A 84 -56.41 23.33 38.71
C GLY A 84 -55.33 22.42 39.26
N VAL A 85 -55.62 21.12 39.46
CA VAL A 85 -54.62 20.13 39.89
C VAL A 85 -53.86 19.61 38.68
N LEU A 86 -52.53 19.54 38.76
CA LEU A 86 -51.69 18.97 37.73
C LEU A 86 -51.94 17.45 37.65
N ILE A 87 -52.40 16.98 36.44
CA ILE A 87 -52.67 15.59 36.14
C ILE A 87 -51.38 14.88 35.75
N GLU A 88 -50.67 15.47 34.78
CA GLU A 88 -49.50 14.86 34.19
C GLU A 88 -48.57 15.93 33.62
N SER A 89 -47.26 15.67 33.72
CA SER A 89 -46.21 16.43 33.03
C SER A 89 -45.49 15.48 32.08
N ILE A 90 -45.45 15.79 30.82
CA ILE A 90 -44.84 14.95 29.75
C ILE A 90 -43.71 15.73 29.15
N ASN A 91 -42.52 15.14 29.11
CA ASN A 91 -41.41 15.65 28.32
C ASN A 91 -41.58 15.20 26.90
N ILE A 92 -41.46 16.11 25.95
CA ILE A 92 -41.65 15.84 24.56
C ILE A 92 -40.36 16.20 23.80
N GLU A 93 -39.88 15.28 23.01
CA GLU A 93 -38.75 15.48 22.14
C GLU A 93 -39.19 15.33 20.68
N VAL A 94 -39.05 16.41 19.90
CA VAL A 94 -39.26 16.37 18.46
C VAL A 94 -37.96 15.99 17.78
N THR A 95 -37.96 14.82 17.15
CA THR A 95 -36.77 14.22 16.52
C THR A 95 -36.95 14.12 15.01
N HIS A 96 -35.86 13.84 14.30
CA HIS A 96 -35.93 13.41 12.90
C HIS A 96 -36.82 12.17 12.75
N ASP A 97 -37.33 11.93 11.54
CA ASP A 97 -38.09 10.71 11.25
C ASP A 97 -37.19 9.47 11.16
N LEU A 98 -36.79 8.98 12.33
CA LEU A 98 -35.88 7.85 12.46
C LEU A 98 -36.46 6.57 11.84
N ASN A 99 -37.76 6.38 11.87
CA ASN A 99 -38.40 5.17 11.33
C ASN A 99 -38.29 5.11 9.80
N SER A 100 -38.53 6.23 9.13
CA SER A 100 -38.39 6.32 7.67
C SER A 100 -36.92 6.18 7.27
N LEU A 101 -36.00 6.79 8.02
CA LEU A 101 -34.57 6.66 7.76
C LEU A 101 -34.08 5.21 7.96
N LYS A 102 -34.46 4.54 9.05
CA LYS A 102 -34.15 3.12 9.31
C LYS A 102 -34.69 2.22 8.19
N ALA A 103 -35.92 2.46 7.75
CA ALA A 103 -36.51 1.68 6.65
C ALA A 103 -35.72 1.86 5.35
N LYS A 104 -35.28 3.10 5.02
CA LYS A 104 -34.45 3.36 3.85
C LYS A 104 -33.05 2.78 3.97
N LEU A 105 -32.42 2.90 5.12
CA LEU A 105 -31.11 2.24 5.37
C LEU A 105 -31.22 0.72 5.19
N PHE A 106 -32.27 0.10 5.72
CA PHE A 106 -32.48 -1.33 5.56
C PHE A 106 -32.79 -1.73 4.10
N GLU A 107 -33.50 -0.89 3.35
CA GLU A 107 -33.80 -1.13 1.92
C GLU A 107 -32.53 -1.15 1.05
N PHE A 108 -31.60 -0.20 1.28
CA PHE A 108 -30.37 -0.07 0.49
C PHE A 108 -29.18 -0.85 1.06
N LEU A 109 -29.19 -1.14 2.37
CA LEU A 109 -28.11 -1.78 3.11
C LEU A 109 -28.64 -2.92 3.99
N PRO A 110 -29.26 -3.98 3.42
CA PRO A 110 -29.97 -5.00 4.21
C PRO A 110 -29.06 -5.85 5.08
N ASN A 111 -27.77 -5.95 4.75
CA ASN A 111 -26.79 -6.79 5.45
C ASN A 111 -26.01 -6.03 6.52
N GLU A 112 -26.25 -4.73 6.68
CA GLU A 112 -25.51 -3.87 7.58
C GLU A 112 -26.24 -3.67 8.90
N GLN A 113 -25.49 -3.61 10.01
CA GLN A 113 -26.06 -3.37 11.34
C GLN A 113 -25.89 -1.89 11.69
N ILE A 114 -26.79 -1.05 11.19
CA ILE A 114 -26.75 0.40 11.40
C ILE A 114 -27.85 0.80 12.37
N GLU A 115 -27.47 1.42 13.47
CA GLU A 115 -28.38 2.05 14.41
C GLU A 115 -28.41 3.56 14.20
N VAL A 116 -29.62 4.13 14.25
CA VAL A 116 -29.83 5.56 14.06
C VAL A 116 -30.42 6.16 15.32
N HIS A 117 -29.77 7.21 15.81
CA HIS A 117 -30.20 8.00 16.94
C HIS A 117 -30.33 9.47 16.52
N SER A 118 -31.18 10.21 17.25
CA SER A 118 -31.26 11.66 17.12
C SER A 118 -30.85 12.29 18.44
N SER A 119 -29.96 13.26 18.41
CA SER A 119 -29.51 13.99 19.61
C SER A 119 -29.23 15.44 19.24
N GLN A 120 -29.83 16.37 19.97
CA GLN A 120 -29.61 17.81 19.82
C GLN A 120 -29.65 18.31 18.36
N ASN A 121 -30.67 17.98 17.63
CA ASN A 121 -30.87 18.32 16.21
C ASN A 121 -29.86 17.68 15.23
N ARG A 122 -29.12 16.66 15.65
CA ARG A 122 -28.19 15.91 14.81
C ARG A 122 -28.59 14.45 14.73
N LEU A 123 -28.31 13.83 13.58
CA LEU A 123 -28.44 12.41 13.38
C LEU A 123 -27.12 11.73 13.74
N LEU A 124 -27.17 10.69 14.56
CA LEU A 124 -26.04 9.83 14.87
C LEU A 124 -26.25 8.49 14.19
N LEU A 125 -25.29 8.06 13.39
CA LEU A 125 -25.22 6.72 12.85
C LEU A 125 -24.17 5.93 13.62
N SER A 126 -24.57 4.79 14.20
CA SER A 126 -23.69 3.88 14.94
C SER A 126 -23.87 2.45 14.46
N GLY A 127 -22.99 1.54 14.87
CA GLY A 127 -23.03 0.15 14.47
C GLY A 127 -21.84 -0.29 13.61
N GLN A 128 -21.99 -1.41 12.92
CA GLN A 128 -20.93 -1.97 12.05
C GLN A 128 -21.39 -2.04 10.61
N VAL A 129 -20.49 -1.65 9.71
CA VAL A 129 -20.66 -1.75 8.26
C VAL A 129 -19.54 -2.58 7.66
N SER A 130 -19.82 -3.29 6.59
CA SER A 130 -18.88 -4.24 5.98
C SER A 130 -17.65 -3.57 5.34
N ASN A 131 -17.80 -2.35 4.80
CA ASN A 131 -16.71 -1.65 4.13
C ASN A 131 -16.94 -0.12 4.06
N GLN A 132 -15.91 0.61 3.64
CA GLN A 132 -15.93 2.07 3.52
C GLN A 132 -16.99 2.57 2.51
N GLN A 133 -17.28 1.82 1.47
CA GLN A 133 -18.28 2.21 0.48
C GLN A 133 -19.68 2.20 1.07
N GLN A 134 -20.03 1.17 1.85
CA GLN A 134 -21.33 1.08 2.53
C GLN A 134 -21.47 2.19 3.57
N MET A 135 -20.40 2.51 4.30
CA MET A 135 -20.37 3.65 5.22
C MET A 135 -20.69 4.96 4.50
N ASN A 136 -20.07 5.21 3.35
CA ASN A 136 -20.33 6.43 2.58
C ASN A 136 -21.77 6.49 2.03
N ILE A 137 -22.34 5.36 1.63
CA ILE A 137 -23.75 5.27 1.19
C ILE A 137 -24.68 5.59 2.36
N ALA A 138 -24.45 4.98 3.54
CA ALA A 138 -25.23 5.25 4.74
C ALA A 138 -25.20 6.74 5.13
N MET A 139 -24.00 7.35 5.07
CA MET A 139 -23.85 8.78 5.33
C MET A 139 -24.65 9.64 4.35
N ARG A 140 -24.57 9.39 3.05
CA ARG A 140 -25.33 10.14 2.04
C ARG A 140 -26.84 10.01 2.25
N ILE A 141 -27.34 8.81 2.57
CA ILE A 141 -28.76 8.61 2.88
C ILE A 141 -29.14 9.44 4.11
N ALA A 142 -28.36 9.40 5.17
CA ALA A 142 -28.65 10.16 6.39
C ALA A 142 -28.59 11.68 6.18
N GLU A 143 -27.67 12.16 5.35
CA GLU A 143 -27.56 13.58 4.97
C GLU A 143 -28.82 14.10 4.30
N THR A 144 -29.50 13.30 3.47
CA THR A 144 -30.77 13.72 2.85
C THR A 144 -31.87 13.94 3.88
N TYR A 145 -31.86 13.21 5.01
CA TYR A 145 -32.82 13.37 6.09
C TYR A 145 -32.40 14.49 7.07
N ALA A 146 -31.11 14.80 7.17
CA ALA A 146 -30.61 15.92 7.97
C ALA A 146 -30.77 17.27 7.23
N ALA A 147 -30.60 17.30 5.92
CA ALA A 147 -30.66 18.51 5.07
C ALA A 147 -32.09 19.10 4.90
N GLY A 148 -33.12 18.40 5.37
CA GLY A 148 -34.51 18.93 5.40
C GLY A 148 -34.69 20.17 6.30
N GLN A 149 -33.61 20.63 6.95
CA GLN A 149 -33.50 21.89 7.69
C GLN A 149 -32.49 22.80 7.02
N SER A 150 -32.86 23.48 5.96
CA SER A 150 -32.07 24.62 5.49
C SER A 150 -32.02 25.64 6.61
N VAL A 151 -30.87 25.71 7.24
CA VAL A 151 -30.45 26.91 7.93
C VAL A 151 -30.51 28.01 6.90
N ASP A 152 -31.34 29.08 7.14
CA ASP A 152 -31.26 30.31 6.38
C ASP A 152 -29.81 30.73 6.26
N ALA A 153 -29.20 30.38 5.14
CA ALA A 153 -27.87 30.86 4.80
C ALA A 153 -28.04 32.33 4.41
N SER A 154 -28.08 33.19 5.44
CA SER A 154 -27.77 34.60 5.25
C SER A 154 -26.34 34.66 4.67
N LYS A 155 -26.32 35.04 3.40
CA LYS A 155 -25.16 35.38 2.60
C LYS A 155 -24.16 36.20 3.43
N GLU A 156 -23.04 35.59 3.81
CA GLU A 156 -21.81 36.33 3.96
C GLU A 156 -20.66 35.57 3.28
N SER A 157 -20.04 36.33 2.43
CA SER A 157 -19.03 35.99 1.44
C SER A 157 -17.75 35.46 2.08
N GLY A 158 -17.23 34.31 1.60
CA GLY A 158 -15.79 34.10 1.53
C GLY A 158 -15.14 33.30 2.66
N SER A 159 -15.61 32.10 2.94
CA SER A 159 -14.81 31.01 3.52
C SER A 159 -15.50 29.70 3.15
N GLU A 160 -14.74 28.72 2.65
CA GLU A 160 -15.17 27.33 2.57
C GLU A 160 -15.41 26.79 3.99
N VAL A 161 -16.54 27.17 4.57
CA VAL A 161 -17.08 26.45 5.70
C VAL A 161 -17.70 25.19 5.11
N THR A 162 -17.01 24.07 5.22
CA THR A 162 -17.63 22.75 5.18
C THR A 162 -18.86 22.85 6.09
N ALA A 163 -20.05 23.00 5.47
CA ALA A 163 -21.32 23.00 6.18
C ALA A 163 -21.30 21.74 7.05
N ALA A 164 -21.29 21.93 8.38
CA ALA A 164 -21.30 20.81 9.30
C ALA A 164 -22.59 20.03 9.01
N THR A 165 -22.47 18.97 8.22
CA THR A 165 -23.54 18.04 7.93
C THR A 165 -24.14 17.65 9.28
N GLY A 166 -25.46 17.81 9.44
CA GLY A 166 -26.14 17.49 10.72
C GLY A 166 -26.08 15.99 11.09
N VAL A 167 -25.16 15.25 10.50
CA VAL A 167 -24.94 13.81 10.70
C VAL A 167 -23.56 13.57 11.35
N ILE A 168 -23.56 12.81 12.44
CA ILE A 168 -22.36 12.36 13.13
C ILE A 168 -22.17 10.87 12.85
N ASN A 169 -21.01 10.53 12.32
CA ASN A 169 -20.64 9.14 12.03
C ASN A 169 -19.91 8.51 13.23
N LEU A 170 -20.53 7.52 13.82
CA LEU A 170 -19.97 6.64 14.87
C LEU A 170 -19.95 5.17 14.42
N MET A 171 -20.13 4.92 13.09
CA MET A 171 -20.06 3.58 12.55
C MET A 171 -18.62 3.09 12.53
N SER A 172 -18.42 1.81 12.79
CA SER A 172 -17.15 1.12 12.63
C SER A 172 -17.21 0.16 11.46
N ILE A 173 -16.09 -0.01 10.76
CA ILE A 173 -15.99 -1.03 9.72
C ILE A 173 -15.74 -2.37 10.43
N GLY A 174 -16.62 -3.35 10.18
CA GLY A 174 -16.57 -4.67 10.77
C GLY A 174 -15.39 -5.46 10.24
N GLY A 175 -14.37 -5.64 11.10
CA GLY A 175 -13.13 -6.34 10.76
C GLY A 175 -12.23 -5.49 9.87
N ALA A 176 -11.08 -5.05 10.40
CA ALA A 176 -10.08 -4.36 9.62
C ALA A 176 -9.58 -5.28 8.50
N GLN A 177 -10.14 -5.11 7.30
CA GLN A 177 -9.70 -5.88 6.14
C GLN A 177 -8.31 -5.42 5.73
N GLN A 178 -7.34 -6.32 5.87
CA GLN A 178 -5.97 -6.11 5.43
C GLN A 178 -5.77 -6.76 4.07
N VAL A 179 -5.09 -6.07 3.19
CA VAL A 179 -4.73 -6.57 1.86
C VAL A 179 -3.23 -6.67 1.79
N MET A 180 -2.72 -7.86 1.52
CA MET A 180 -1.34 -8.10 1.14
C MET A 180 -1.24 -8.02 -0.38
N LEU A 181 -0.31 -7.22 -0.87
CA LEU A 181 0.01 -7.12 -2.28
C LEU A 181 1.31 -7.84 -2.55
N GLU A 182 1.26 -8.85 -3.39
CA GLU A 182 2.41 -9.56 -3.92
C GLU A 182 2.69 -9.03 -5.33
N VAL A 183 3.92 -8.58 -5.57
CA VAL A 183 4.34 -8.09 -6.89
C VAL A 183 5.52 -8.93 -7.34
N THR A 184 5.50 -9.38 -8.58
CA THR A 184 6.63 -10.08 -9.22
C THR A 184 7.11 -9.26 -10.40
N VAL A 185 8.36 -8.79 -10.33
CA VAL A 185 9.05 -8.13 -11.43
C VAL A 185 10.12 -9.08 -11.97
N ALA A 186 9.91 -9.59 -13.16
CA ALA A 186 10.82 -10.53 -13.82
C ALA A 186 11.34 -9.95 -15.11
N GLU A 187 12.67 -9.96 -15.28
CA GLU A 187 13.33 -9.53 -16.49
C GLU A 187 14.37 -10.57 -16.92
N VAL A 188 14.39 -10.88 -18.21
CA VAL A 188 15.41 -11.72 -18.83
C VAL A 188 16.06 -10.94 -19.95
N GLN A 189 17.37 -10.85 -19.90
CA GLN A 189 18.18 -10.26 -20.95
C GLN A 189 19.03 -11.35 -21.60
N ARG A 190 18.99 -11.45 -22.92
CA ARG A 190 19.79 -12.36 -23.70
C ARG A 190 20.66 -11.55 -24.64
N SER A 191 21.94 -11.86 -24.71
CA SER A 191 22.87 -11.24 -25.67
C SER A 191 23.62 -12.29 -26.46
N LEU A 192 23.77 -12.04 -27.74
CA LEU A 192 24.55 -12.87 -28.65
C LEU A 192 25.50 -11.95 -29.43
N VAL A 193 26.79 -12.18 -29.24
CA VAL A 193 27.84 -11.51 -30.01
C VAL A 193 28.56 -12.54 -30.85
N ARG A 194 28.66 -12.31 -32.14
CA ARG A 194 29.46 -13.09 -33.08
C ARG A 194 30.40 -12.14 -33.78
N LYS A 195 31.68 -12.39 -33.66
CA LYS A 195 32.73 -11.58 -34.27
C LYS A 195 33.61 -12.47 -35.13
N PHE A 196 33.83 -12.02 -36.31
CA PHE A 196 34.80 -12.59 -37.24
C PHE A 196 35.62 -11.42 -37.77
N ASP A 197 36.91 -11.39 -37.43
CA ASP A 197 37.79 -10.29 -37.76
C ASP A 197 39.08 -10.85 -38.38
N ALA A 198 39.30 -10.56 -39.64
CA ALA A 198 40.49 -10.97 -40.37
C ALA A 198 41.35 -9.73 -40.67
N ASN A 199 42.49 -9.67 -40.04
CA ASN A 199 43.42 -8.56 -40.17
C ASN A 199 44.69 -9.05 -40.84
N PHE A 200 45.16 -8.33 -41.85
CA PHE A 200 46.42 -8.60 -42.49
C PHE A 200 47.24 -7.32 -42.58
N HIS A 201 48.56 -7.50 -42.51
CA HIS A 201 49.54 -6.45 -42.75
C HIS A 201 50.57 -6.98 -43.70
N PHE A 202 50.83 -6.23 -44.74
CA PHE A 202 51.92 -6.49 -45.73
C PHE A 202 52.83 -5.25 -45.79
N PHE A 203 54.10 -5.44 -45.61
CA PHE A 203 55.06 -4.35 -45.68
C PHE A 203 56.32 -4.81 -46.37
N GLN A 204 56.75 -4.03 -47.32
CA GLN A 204 58.01 -4.28 -48.03
C GLN A 204 58.90 -3.03 -48.03
N SER A 205 60.12 -3.17 -47.53
CA SER A 205 61.13 -2.11 -47.58
C SER A 205 62.11 -2.39 -48.70
N SER A 206 62.30 -1.46 -49.58
CA SER A 206 63.31 -1.53 -50.63
C SER A 206 64.49 -0.66 -50.23
N GLY A 207 65.57 -1.24 -49.74
CA GLY A 207 66.78 -0.70 -49.14
C GLY A 207 67.27 0.71 -49.40
N SER A 208 66.60 1.53 -50.17
CA SER A 208 66.88 2.93 -50.46
C SER A 208 65.64 3.78 -50.38
N ASN A 209 65.31 4.24 -49.15
CA ASN A 209 64.32 5.28 -48.86
C ASN A 209 62.88 5.06 -49.40
N PHE A 210 62.51 3.90 -49.94
CA PHE A 210 61.17 3.58 -50.43
C PHE A 210 60.66 2.33 -49.77
N SER A 211 59.51 2.46 -49.13
CA SER A 211 58.77 1.38 -48.47
C SER A 211 57.32 1.47 -48.92
N TRP A 212 56.68 0.31 -49.18
CA TRP A 212 55.27 0.25 -49.45
C TRP A 212 54.65 -0.91 -48.73
N GLY A 213 53.38 -0.77 -48.42
CA GLY A 213 52.63 -1.76 -47.63
C GLY A 213 51.14 -1.49 -47.66
N GLY A 214 50.38 -2.48 -47.23
CA GLY A 214 48.95 -2.41 -47.05
C GLY A 214 48.54 -3.06 -45.72
N ALA A 215 47.56 -2.51 -45.05
CA ALA A 215 47.03 -3.03 -43.80
C ALA A 215 45.51 -2.93 -43.81
N SER A 216 44.81 -3.87 -43.15
CA SER A 216 43.38 -3.82 -42.94
C SER A 216 42.98 -2.91 -41.76
N VAL A 217 43.93 -2.52 -40.91
CA VAL A 217 43.79 -1.55 -39.81
C VAL A 217 44.71 -0.35 -40.02
N PRO A 218 44.36 0.84 -39.46
CA PRO A 218 45.23 2.01 -39.55
C PRO A 218 46.63 1.70 -39.02
N ALA A 219 47.63 1.71 -39.85
CA ALA A 219 49.02 1.54 -39.45
C ALA A 219 49.68 2.92 -39.32
N GLY A 220 50.25 3.21 -38.15
CA GLY A 220 51.04 4.39 -37.90
C GLY A 220 52.50 4.12 -38.31
N ILE A 221 53.13 5.05 -39.03
CA ILE A 221 54.59 5.03 -39.28
C ILE A 221 55.20 6.12 -38.37
N VAL A 222 55.96 5.69 -37.35
CA VAL A 222 56.72 6.61 -36.52
C VAL A 222 58.20 6.36 -36.76
N GLY A 223 58.82 7.25 -37.54
CA GLY A 223 60.20 7.10 -37.98
C GLY A 223 60.38 6.05 -39.09
N ALA A 224 61.55 5.50 -39.25
CA ALA A 224 61.88 4.48 -40.25
C ALA A 224 61.46 3.03 -39.88
N THR A 225 60.83 2.85 -38.75
CA THR A 225 60.35 1.53 -38.28
C THR A 225 58.83 1.50 -38.24
N PRO A 226 58.17 0.56 -38.95
CA PRO A 226 56.74 0.36 -38.83
C PRO A 226 56.39 -0.15 -37.39
N ILE A 227 55.57 0.59 -36.69
CA ILE A 227 55.00 0.14 -35.42
C ILE A 227 53.70 -0.58 -35.80
N PHE A 228 53.73 -1.88 -35.72
CA PHE A 228 52.52 -2.71 -35.80
C PHE A 228 51.99 -2.87 -34.39
N ASP A 229 50.91 -2.16 -34.11
CA ASP A 229 50.10 -2.49 -32.98
C ASP A 229 49.34 -3.78 -33.29
N ILE A 230 49.95 -4.90 -32.93
CA ILE A 230 49.26 -6.19 -33.00
C ILE A 230 48.21 -6.14 -31.90
N PRO A 231 46.92 -6.03 -32.25
CA PRO A 231 45.91 -6.09 -31.20
C PRO A 231 46.02 -7.45 -30.53
N THR A 232 46.56 -7.47 -29.33
CA THR A 232 46.48 -8.64 -28.46
C THR A 232 45.05 -8.75 -28.01
N SER A 233 44.21 -9.30 -28.89
CA SER A 233 42.83 -9.62 -28.50
C SER A 233 42.87 -10.69 -27.41
N GLN A 234 42.16 -10.48 -26.35
CA GLN A 234 41.95 -11.51 -25.32
C GLN A 234 41.01 -12.63 -25.82
N ASP A 235 40.57 -12.54 -27.06
CA ASP A 235 39.69 -13.49 -27.73
C ASP A 235 40.47 -14.56 -28.49
N TYR A 236 39.81 -15.66 -28.83
CA TYR A 236 40.44 -16.81 -29.52
C TYR A 236 40.80 -16.44 -30.94
N GLY A 237 42.07 -16.27 -31.22
CA GLY A 237 42.58 -15.89 -32.54
C GLY A 237 43.73 -16.76 -33.00
N ILE A 238 43.95 -16.76 -34.31
CA ILE A 238 45.13 -17.37 -34.95
C ILE A 238 46.01 -16.26 -35.48
N LEU A 239 47.25 -16.22 -35.06
CA LEU A 239 48.25 -15.27 -35.52
C LEU A 239 49.33 -15.97 -36.35
N GLY A 240 49.59 -15.48 -37.54
CA GLY A 240 50.68 -15.93 -38.38
C GLY A 240 51.53 -14.75 -38.87
N SER A 241 52.86 -14.87 -38.77
CA SER A 241 53.75 -13.86 -39.35
C SER A 241 54.86 -14.52 -40.17
N PHE A 242 55.21 -13.91 -41.28
CA PHE A 242 56.29 -14.31 -42.12
C PHE A 242 57.21 -13.11 -42.44
N VAL A 243 58.48 -13.29 -42.19
CA VAL A 243 59.52 -12.25 -42.43
C VAL A 243 60.59 -12.82 -43.33
N ASP A 244 60.79 -12.20 -44.50
CA ASP A 244 61.85 -12.57 -45.42
C ASP A 244 62.59 -11.31 -45.83
N GLY A 245 63.80 -11.13 -45.32
CA GLY A 245 64.64 -9.98 -45.60
C GLY A 245 63.93 -8.64 -45.35
N ASN A 246 63.52 -8.04 -46.46
CA ASN A 246 62.84 -6.72 -46.41
C ASN A 246 61.31 -6.81 -46.52
N THR A 247 60.75 -8.01 -46.46
CA THR A 247 59.26 -8.21 -46.54
C THR A 247 58.73 -8.75 -45.25
N LEU A 248 57.72 -8.10 -44.70
CA LEU A 248 56.94 -8.53 -43.52
C LEU A 248 55.51 -8.79 -43.99
N PHE A 249 55.03 -9.98 -43.75
CA PHE A 249 53.60 -10.30 -43.86
C PHE A 249 53.12 -10.83 -42.51
N SER A 250 52.02 -10.27 -41.98
CA SER A 250 51.35 -10.79 -40.78
C SER A 250 49.87 -10.94 -41.07
N PHE A 251 49.29 -11.99 -40.52
CA PHE A 251 47.89 -12.31 -40.61
C PHE A 251 47.36 -12.64 -39.21
N ALA A 252 46.27 -12.02 -38.83
CA ALA A 252 45.56 -12.31 -37.57
C ALA A 252 44.10 -12.61 -37.91
N LEU A 253 43.62 -13.73 -37.40
CA LEU A 253 42.24 -14.14 -37.52
C LEU A 253 41.67 -14.25 -36.10
N ASP A 254 40.66 -13.45 -35.80
CA ASP A 254 39.92 -13.45 -34.55
C ASP A 254 38.48 -13.93 -34.77
N VAL A 255 38.08 -15.00 -34.06
CA VAL A 255 36.76 -15.61 -34.19
C VAL A 255 36.18 -15.77 -32.76
N ALA A 256 35.18 -15.00 -32.45
CA ALA A 256 34.52 -15.06 -31.16
C ALA A 256 33.00 -15.29 -31.28
N LYS A 257 32.47 -16.12 -30.42
CA LYS A 257 31.04 -16.27 -30.21
C LYS A 257 30.76 -16.24 -28.71
N GLN A 258 30.07 -15.21 -28.28
CA GLN A 258 29.71 -15.00 -26.89
C GLN A 258 28.18 -15.02 -26.70
N ASN A 259 27.71 -15.83 -25.80
CA ASN A 259 26.30 -15.86 -25.38
C ASN A 259 26.20 -15.38 -23.94
N GLY A 260 25.43 -14.35 -23.72
CA GLY A 260 25.14 -13.83 -22.37
C GLY A 260 23.66 -14.02 -22.04
N VAL A 261 23.38 -14.44 -20.82
CA VAL A 261 22.03 -14.48 -20.25
C VAL A 261 22.08 -13.86 -18.86
N ALA A 262 21.24 -12.86 -18.61
CA ALA A 262 21.04 -12.27 -17.30
C ALA A 262 19.58 -12.38 -16.92
N LYS A 263 19.30 -12.63 -15.64
CA LYS A 263 17.95 -12.70 -15.06
C LYS A 263 17.89 -11.80 -13.84
N VAL A 264 16.89 -10.93 -13.81
CA VAL A 264 16.53 -10.13 -12.62
C VAL A 264 15.18 -10.60 -12.17
N LEU A 265 15.03 -10.86 -10.87
CA LEU A 265 13.77 -11.21 -10.24
C LEU A 265 13.66 -10.45 -8.92
N ALA A 266 12.57 -9.69 -8.76
CA ALA A 266 12.25 -8.99 -7.53
C ALA A 266 10.79 -9.28 -7.15
N GLU A 267 10.56 -9.67 -5.91
CA GLU A 267 9.24 -10.04 -5.40
C GLU A 267 8.90 -9.28 -4.11
N PRO A 268 8.69 -7.94 -4.18
CA PRO A 268 8.25 -7.19 -3.02
C PRO A 268 6.82 -7.56 -2.64
N ASN A 269 6.59 -7.68 -1.34
CA ASN A 269 5.27 -7.86 -0.76
C ASN A 269 5.07 -6.83 0.37
N LEU A 270 3.84 -6.37 0.52
CA LEU A 270 3.49 -5.37 1.52
C LEU A 270 2.03 -5.51 1.90
N THR A 271 1.72 -5.34 3.19
CA THR A 271 0.35 -5.40 3.71
C THR A 271 -0.13 -4.02 4.14
N ALA A 272 -1.36 -3.67 3.77
CA ALA A 272 -2.01 -2.42 4.13
C ALA A 272 -3.46 -2.64 4.57
N LEU A 273 -3.99 -1.73 5.37
CA LEU A 273 -5.41 -1.65 5.64
C LEU A 273 -6.17 -1.14 4.41
N SER A 274 -7.40 -1.61 4.21
CA SER A 274 -8.30 -1.08 3.17
C SER A 274 -8.48 0.43 3.32
N GLY A 275 -8.20 1.18 2.25
CA GLY A 275 -8.25 2.65 2.20
C GLY A 275 -6.99 3.36 2.71
N ALA A 276 -6.01 2.65 3.27
CA ALA A 276 -4.77 3.24 3.76
C ALA A 276 -3.64 3.14 2.74
N LYS A 277 -2.81 4.19 2.66
CA LYS A 277 -1.60 4.20 1.84
C LYS A 277 -0.49 3.42 2.54
N ALA A 278 0.19 2.55 1.81
CA ALA A 278 1.39 1.86 2.27
C ALA A 278 2.54 2.05 1.27
N GLU A 279 3.74 2.16 1.81
CA GLU A 279 4.98 2.34 1.06
C GLU A 279 6.06 1.41 1.61
N PHE A 280 6.83 0.81 0.72
CA PHE A 280 7.97 -0.04 1.02
C PHE A 280 9.11 0.32 0.07
N LEU A 281 10.32 0.43 0.60
CA LEU A 281 11.54 0.60 -0.18
C LEU A 281 12.64 -0.31 0.41
N ALA A 282 13.14 -1.22 -0.40
CA ALA A 282 14.31 -2.04 -0.09
C ALA A 282 15.44 -1.65 -1.04
N GLY A 283 16.43 -0.92 -0.54
CA GLY A 283 17.51 -0.39 -1.37
C GLY A 283 18.48 0.46 -0.55
N GLY A 284 19.04 1.47 -1.18
CA GLY A 284 19.95 2.43 -0.58
C GLY A 284 19.83 3.80 -1.23
N GLU A 285 20.72 4.68 -0.85
CA GLU A 285 20.83 6.01 -1.43
C GLU A 285 22.19 6.17 -2.10
N PHE A 286 22.20 6.72 -3.28
CA PHE A 286 23.43 7.02 -4.04
C PHE A 286 23.73 8.51 -3.97
N PRO A 287 24.92 8.94 -3.49
CA PRO A 287 25.31 10.34 -3.44
C PRO A 287 25.73 10.85 -4.81
N ILE A 288 25.08 11.90 -5.29
CA ILE A 288 25.43 12.61 -6.53
C ILE A 288 26.05 13.95 -6.16
N PRO A 289 27.34 14.21 -6.49
CA PRO A 289 27.95 15.52 -6.29
C PRO A 289 27.43 16.49 -7.34
N VAL A 290 26.79 17.55 -6.91
CA VAL A 290 26.31 18.65 -7.75
C VAL A 290 27.25 19.84 -7.51
N PRO A 291 28.06 20.27 -8.50
CA PRO A 291 28.90 21.45 -8.38
C PRO A 291 28.02 22.71 -8.35
N ASP A 292 28.27 23.60 -7.39
CA ASP A 292 27.65 24.91 -7.26
C ASP A 292 28.74 26.01 -7.21
N GLU A 293 28.39 27.29 -7.31
CA GLU A 293 29.32 28.41 -7.31
C GLU A 293 30.17 28.48 -6.02
N ASP A 294 29.61 28.03 -4.89
CA ASP A 294 30.25 28.04 -3.56
C ASP A 294 30.91 26.73 -3.14
N GLY A 295 30.82 25.65 -3.99
CA GLY A 295 31.39 24.34 -3.65
C GLY A 295 30.68 23.18 -4.28
N ILE A 296 30.67 22.02 -3.58
CA ILE A 296 30.02 20.80 -4.03
C ILE A 296 28.92 20.42 -3.04
N THR A 297 27.69 20.40 -3.50
CA THR A 297 26.55 19.89 -2.75
C THR A 297 26.32 18.42 -3.11
N ILE A 298 26.02 17.58 -2.11
CA ILE A 298 25.71 16.16 -2.34
C ILE A 298 24.21 15.98 -2.33
N GLU A 299 23.65 15.54 -3.45
CA GLU A 299 22.25 15.11 -3.57
C GLU A 299 22.17 13.59 -3.49
N TYR A 300 21.30 13.07 -2.61
CA TYR A 300 21.09 11.63 -2.47
C TYR A 300 19.92 11.20 -3.34
N LYS A 301 20.14 10.14 -4.14
CA LYS A 301 19.11 9.51 -4.96
C LYS A 301 18.84 8.10 -4.45
N GLU A 302 17.60 7.84 -4.07
CA GLU A 302 17.15 6.51 -3.70
C GLU A 302 17.20 5.55 -4.89
N TYR A 303 17.66 4.33 -4.64
CA TYR A 303 17.61 3.22 -5.59
C TYR A 303 17.23 1.92 -4.86
N GLY A 304 16.69 0.95 -5.60
CA GLY A 304 16.27 -0.34 -5.07
C GLY A 304 14.88 -0.73 -5.55
N VAL A 305 14.20 -1.56 -4.77
CA VAL A 305 12.86 -2.06 -5.05
C VAL A 305 11.85 -1.27 -4.23
N GLY A 306 11.04 -0.48 -4.87
CA GLY A 306 9.99 0.35 -4.28
C GLY A 306 8.59 -0.16 -4.63
N LEU A 307 7.69 -0.18 -3.65
CA LEU A 307 6.29 -0.52 -3.82
C LEU A 307 5.44 0.48 -3.03
N LYS A 308 4.49 1.12 -3.72
CA LYS A 308 3.51 2.03 -3.11
C LYS A 308 2.14 1.59 -3.57
N PHE A 309 1.18 1.46 -2.64
CA PHE A 309 -0.18 1.12 -3.04
C PHE A 309 -1.22 1.57 -2.04
N ILE A 310 -2.45 1.68 -2.53
CA ILE A 310 -3.66 1.96 -1.75
C ILE A 310 -4.69 0.91 -2.16
N PRO A 311 -4.98 -0.07 -1.31
CA PRO A 311 -6.02 -1.05 -1.56
C PRO A 311 -7.38 -0.53 -1.09
N THR A 312 -8.45 -0.87 -1.76
CA THR A 312 -9.83 -0.65 -1.29
C THR A 312 -10.64 -1.91 -1.54
N VAL A 313 -11.07 -2.58 -0.47
CA VAL A 313 -11.90 -3.76 -0.57
C VAL A 313 -13.35 -3.36 -0.81
N LEU A 314 -13.94 -3.89 -1.86
CA LEU A 314 -15.32 -3.65 -2.30
C LEU A 314 -16.27 -4.72 -1.73
N SER A 315 -17.58 -4.53 -1.91
CA SER A 315 -18.62 -5.39 -1.35
C SER A 315 -18.58 -6.86 -1.81
N ASP A 316 -18.00 -7.11 -2.99
CA ASP A 316 -17.96 -8.45 -3.61
C ASP A 316 -16.61 -9.16 -3.39
N GLN A 317 -15.88 -8.81 -2.33
CA GLN A 317 -14.50 -9.30 -2.09
C GLN A 317 -13.52 -8.95 -3.22
N LYS A 318 -13.89 -8.05 -4.10
CA LYS A 318 -13.01 -7.47 -5.07
C LYS A 318 -12.17 -6.40 -4.43
N ILE A 319 -10.95 -6.29 -4.87
CA ILE A 319 -9.96 -5.37 -4.35
C ILE A 319 -9.61 -4.38 -5.44
N ASN A 320 -9.97 -3.12 -5.24
CA ASN A 320 -9.49 -2.02 -6.06
C ASN A 320 -8.12 -1.61 -5.55
N LEU A 321 -7.16 -1.57 -6.47
CA LEU A 321 -5.76 -1.28 -6.19
C LEU A 321 -5.30 -0.07 -6.99
N ASN A 322 -4.81 0.94 -6.30
CA ASN A 322 -4.00 1.98 -6.89
C ASN A 322 -2.56 1.73 -6.46
N LEU A 323 -1.68 1.38 -7.41
CA LEU A 323 -0.32 0.95 -7.13
C LEU A 323 0.72 1.60 -8.02
N ALA A 324 1.93 1.73 -7.49
CA ALA A 324 3.13 2.11 -8.20
C ALA A 324 4.29 1.20 -7.76
N VAL A 325 4.93 0.57 -8.73
CA VAL A 325 6.10 -0.30 -8.56
C VAL A 325 7.29 0.37 -9.21
N ASP A 326 8.42 0.36 -8.54
CA ASP A 326 9.68 0.92 -9.01
C ASP A 326 10.83 -0.03 -8.66
N VAL A 327 11.59 -0.45 -9.69
CA VAL A 327 12.80 -1.23 -9.50
C VAL A 327 13.94 -0.48 -10.15
N SER A 328 14.93 -0.10 -9.36
CA SER A 328 16.10 0.63 -9.83
C SER A 328 17.40 -0.02 -9.36
N GLU A 329 18.36 -0.09 -10.25
CA GLU A 329 19.66 -0.71 -10.04
C GLU A 329 20.78 0.22 -10.51
N ILE A 330 21.90 0.20 -9.82
CA ILE A 330 23.11 0.88 -10.27
C ILE A 330 23.73 0.02 -11.37
N ALA A 331 23.83 0.58 -12.58
CA ALA A 331 24.45 -0.12 -13.70
C ALA A 331 25.99 -0.07 -13.57
N ASN A 332 26.64 -1.23 -13.77
CA ASN A 332 28.09 -1.34 -13.73
C ASN A 332 28.79 -0.90 -15.04
N SER A 333 28.03 -0.49 -16.04
CA SER A 333 28.53 -0.09 -17.37
C SER A 333 28.49 1.42 -17.52
N SER A 334 29.59 2.01 -17.98
CA SER A 334 29.69 3.41 -18.43
C SER A 334 29.43 4.46 -17.37
N SER A 335 30.32 4.59 -16.38
CA SER A 335 30.31 5.71 -15.45
C SER A 335 30.56 7.05 -16.19
N LEU A 336 29.77 8.07 -15.86
CA LEU A 336 30.05 9.44 -16.29
C LEU A 336 31.18 9.99 -15.45
N THR A 337 32.23 10.50 -16.11
CA THR A 337 33.37 11.16 -15.48
C THR A 337 33.13 12.66 -15.48
N ILE A 338 33.13 13.28 -14.31
CA ILE A 338 33.04 14.73 -14.17
C ILE A 338 34.38 15.23 -13.61
N GLU A 339 35.04 16.08 -14.38
CA GLU A 339 36.26 16.78 -13.99
C GLU A 339 35.92 18.28 -13.74
N PRO A 340 35.69 18.71 -12.50
CA PRO A 340 35.42 20.11 -12.22
C PRO A 340 36.71 20.92 -12.47
N SER A 341 36.58 22.05 -13.20
CA SER A 341 37.71 22.91 -13.60
C SER A 341 38.51 23.52 -12.45
N LEU A 342 38.03 23.43 -11.23
CA LEU A 342 38.66 24.00 -10.00
C LEU A 342 39.26 22.97 -9.06
N SER A 343 39.09 21.65 -9.27
CA SER A 343 39.66 20.64 -8.40
C SER A 343 40.21 19.48 -9.22
N ASN A 344 41.38 18.94 -8.77
CA ASN A 344 41.97 17.72 -9.39
C ASN A 344 41.20 16.43 -9.02
N ALA A 345 39.96 16.54 -8.60
CA ALA A 345 39.13 15.40 -8.23
C ALA A 345 38.31 14.95 -9.44
N THR A 346 38.40 13.68 -9.79
CA THR A 346 37.59 13.05 -10.81
C THR A 346 36.46 12.28 -10.14
N TYR A 347 35.23 12.59 -10.50
CA TYR A 347 34.04 11.91 -9.95
C TYR A 347 33.49 10.92 -10.99
N PHE A 348 33.27 9.69 -10.52
CA PHE A 348 32.64 8.63 -11.32
C PHE A 348 31.19 8.45 -10.89
N ILE A 349 30.26 8.78 -11.75
CA ILE A 349 28.81 8.63 -11.48
C ILE A 349 28.28 7.48 -12.33
N PRO A 350 27.96 6.32 -11.75
CA PRO A 350 27.35 5.24 -12.49
C PRO A 350 25.89 5.60 -12.86
N PRO A 351 25.42 5.18 -14.03
CA PRO A 351 24.02 5.36 -14.40
C PRO A 351 23.10 4.44 -13.57
N ILE A 352 21.88 4.91 -13.33
CA ILE A 352 20.84 4.12 -12.67
C ILE A 352 19.86 3.64 -13.73
N THR A 353 19.69 2.32 -13.83
CA THR A 353 18.64 1.71 -14.64
C THR A 353 17.38 1.63 -13.83
N ARG A 354 16.25 2.08 -14.38
CA ARG A 354 14.97 2.14 -13.67
C ARG A 354 13.86 1.51 -14.49
N ARG A 355 13.04 0.70 -13.83
CA ARG A 355 11.83 0.08 -14.37
C ARG A 355 10.68 0.44 -13.45
N SER A 356 9.70 1.15 -13.97
CA SER A 356 8.56 1.59 -13.16
C SER A 356 7.25 1.40 -13.88
N ALA A 357 6.22 1.04 -13.12
CA ALA A 357 4.86 0.94 -13.61
C ALA A 357 3.89 1.47 -12.54
N SER A 358 2.86 2.19 -12.97
CA SER A 358 1.77 2.63 -12.10
C SER A 358 0.43 2.34 -12.78
N SER A 359 -0.52 1.83 -12.00
CA SER A 359 -1.84 1.45 -12.53
C SER A 359 -2.89 1.48 -11.43
N THR A 360 -4.14 1.62 -11.86
CA THR A 360 -5.31 1.38 -11.02
C THR A 360 -6.14 0.27 -11.64
N LEU A 361 -6.42 -0.78 -10.84
CA LEU A 361 -7.07 -1.99 -11.33
C LEU A 361 -7.94 -2.62 -10.24
N GLU A 362 -8.84 -3.52 -10.66
CA GLU A 362 -9.74 -4.25 -9.77
C GLU A 362 -9.56 -5.75 -9.99
N LEU A 363 -9.30 -6.50 -8.93
CA LEU A 363 -9.04 -7.93 -8.94
C LEU A 363 -9.79 -8.63 -7.81
N ALA A 364 -10.11 -9.91 -8.01
CA ALA A 364 -10.57 -10.77 -6.93
C ALA A 364 -9.37 -11.21 -6.05
N ASP A 365 -9.66 -11.66 -4.84
CA ASP A 365 -8.68 -12.21 -3.91
C ASP A 365 -7.88 -13.36 -4.55
N GLY A 366 -6.54 -13.27 -4.54
CA GLY A 366 -5.62 -14.25 -5.12
C GLY A 366 -5.53 -14.25 -6.65
N GLN A 367 -6.22 -13.36 -7.35
CA GLN A 367 -6.14 -13.26 -8.80
C GLN A 367 -4.89 -12.49 -9.25
N THR A 368 -4.14 -13.02 -10.21
CA THR A 368 -2.94 -12.41 -10.76
C THR A 368 -3.22 -11.74 -12.10
N ILE A 369 -2.66 -10.55 -12.29
CA ILE A 369 -2.68 -9.85 -13.59
C ILE A 369 -1.30 -9.25 -13.92
N GLY A 370 -0.98 -9.22 -15.21
CA GLY A 370 0.17 -8.46 -15.72
C GLY A 370 -0.19 -7.00 -15.89
N ILE A 371 0.51 -6.11 -15.19
CA ILE A 371 0.28 -4.66 -15.29
C ILE A 371 1.19 -3.98 -16.30
N ALA A 372 2.34 -4.56 -16.57
CA ALA A 372 3.27 -4.07 -17.57
C ALA A 372 4.09 -5.22 -18.16
N GLY A 373 4.52 -5.03 -19.39
CA GLY A 373 5.42 -5.92 -20.08
C GLY A 373 6.18 -5.17 -21.17
N LEU A 374 7.41 -5.61 -21.44
CA LEU A 374 8.25 -5.07 -22.51
C LEU A 374 8.97 -6.23 -23.18
N LEU A 375 8.91 -6.25 -24.50
CA LEU A 375 9.79 -7.05 -25.33
C LEU A 375 10.59 -6.08 -26.22
N SER A 376 11.91 -6.10 -26.09
CA SER A 376 12.80 -5.25 -26.85
C SER A 376 13.87 -6.11 -27.49
N GLU A 377 14.01 -6.00 -28.79
CA GLU A 377 15.06 -6.67 -29.57
C GLU A 377 15.90 -5.61 -30.28
N ASN A 378 17.20 -5.72 -30.14
CA ASN A 378 18.17 -4.85 -30.84
C ASN A 378 19.17 -5.72 -31.57
N VAL A 379 19.19 -5.61 -32.89
CA VAL A 379 20.09 -6.35 -33.76
C VAL A 379 20.95 -5.36 -34.49
N ARG A 380 22.27 -5.59 -34.46
CA ARG A 380 23.27 -4.82 -35.20
C ARG A 380 24.18 -5.78 -35.95
N ASP A 381 24.25 -5.63 -37.26
CA ASP A 381 25.16 -6.33 -38.13
C ASP A 381 26.08 -5.31 -38.84
N VAL A 382 27.36 -5.41 -38.60
CA VAL A 382 28.39 -4.51 -39.17
C VAL A 382 29.36 -5.35 -39.96
N SER A 383 29.49 -5.04 -41.23
CA SER A 383 30.43 -5.71 -42.12
C SER A 383 31.35 -4.69 -42.79
N ASN A 384 32.64 -4.77 -42.51
CA ASN A 384 33.67 -3.96 -43.11
C ASN A 384 34.47 -4.81 -44.11
N LYS A 385 34.40 -4.48 -45.39
CA LYS A 385 35.03 -5.25 -46.46
C LYS A 385 36.08 -4.42 -47.18
N MET A 386 37.19 -5.07 -47.55
CA MET A 386 38.17 -4.45 -48.46
C MET A 386 37.60 -4.41 -49.89
N PRO A 387 37.52 -3.22 -50.51
CA PRO A 387 36.98 -3.10 -51.88
C PRO A 387 37.70 -4.02 -52.86
N GLY A 388 36.95 -4.78 -53.64
CA GLY A 388 37.48 -5.71 -54.66
C GLY A 388 37.83 -7.09 -54.08
N LEU A 389 38.68 -7.19 -53.06
CA LEU A 389 39.08 -8.48 -52.49
C LEU A 389 38.02 -9.09 -51.55
N GLY A 390 37.31 -8.27 -50.82
CA GLY A 390 36.22 -8.72 -49.96
C GLY A 390 34.98 -9.21 -50.69
N GLU A 391 34.89 -9.03 -52.00
CA GLU A 391 33.76 -9.47 -52.85
C GLU A 391 33.99 -10.83 -53.51
N VAL A 392 35.19 -11.39 -53.37
CA VAL A 392 35.56 -12.69 -54.05
C VAL A 392 34.82 -13.82 -53.24
N PRO A 393 34.05 -14.67 -53.94
CA PRO A 393 33.39 -15.80 -53.32
C PRO A 393 34.36 -16.69 -52.54
N VAL A 394 34.01 -17.08 -51.33
CA VAL A 394 34.77 -17.92 -50.37
C VAL A 394 36.03 -17.24 -49.85
N LEU A 395 36.91 -16.68 -50.71
CA LEU A 395 38.12 -16.02 -50.20
C LEU A 395 37.88 -14.61 -49.62
N GLY A 396 36.82 -13.96 -50.05
CA GLY A 396 36.47 -12.61 -49.58
C GLY A 396 36.25 -12.52 -48.06
N GLN A 397 35.92 -13.63 -47.39
CA GLN A 397 35.79 -13.67 -45.93
C GLN A 397 37.11 -13.37 -45.21
N LEU A 398 38.26 -13.70 -45.78
CA LEU A 398 39.58 -13.38 -45.24
C LEU A 398 39.94 -11.89 -45.34
N PHE A 399 39.14 -11.10 -46.09
CA PHE A 399 39.28 -9.66 -46.31
C PHE A 399 38.06 -8.89 -45.80
N ASN A 400 37.34 -9.49 -44.86
CA ASN A 400 36.12 -8.96 -44.28
C ASN A 400 36.19 -9.06 -42.74
N SER A 401 35.74 -8.01 -42.06
CA SER A 401 35.48 -7.99 -40.63
C SER A 401 33.97 -7.91 -40.42
N GLN A 402 33.42 -8.85 -39.69
CA GLN A 402 31.98 -8.91 -39.39
C GLN A 402 31.74 -8.97 -37.86
N GLU A 403 30.86 -8.12 -37.42
CA GLU A 403 30.37 -8.10 -36.02
C GLU A 403 28.87 -8.15 -36.03
N PHE A 404 28.30 -9.24 -35.49
CA PHE A 404 26.88 -9.40 -35.28
C PHE A 404 26.59 -9.35 -33.79
N VAL A 405 25.77 -8.40 -33.37
CA VAL A 405 25.30 -8.24 -31.98
C VAL A 405 23.79 -8.30 -31.99
N SER A 406 23.23 -9.22 -31.20
CA SER A 406 21.79 -9.30 -30.93
C SER A 406 21.59 -9.24 -29.44
N GLY A 407 20.70 -8.33 -28.98
CA GLY A 407 20.24 -8.19 -27.61
C GLY A 407 18.72 -8.27 -27.55
N GLU A 408 18.21 -9.12 -26.69
CA GLU A 408 16.78 -9.29 -26.44
C GLU A 408 16.53 -9.08 -24.96
N THR A 409 15.54 -8.24 -24.63
CA THR A 409 15.11 -7.98 -23.25
C THR A 409 13.62 -8.23 -23.14
N GLU A 410 13.24 -9.11 -22.25
CA GLU A 410 11.85 -9.40 -21.87
C GLU A 410 11.61 -8.97 -20.44
N LEU A 411 10.63 -8.09 -20.19
CA LEU A 411 10.21 -7.63 -18.88
C LEU A 411 8.73 -7.94 -18.67
N VAL A 412 8.38 -8.45 -17.49
CA VAL A 412 7.00 -8.67 -17.05
C VAL A 412 6.84 -8.20 -15.60
N ILE A 413 5.76 -7.48 -15.33
CA ILE A 413 5.37 -7.08 -13.96
C ILE A 413 3.98 -7.66 -13.68
N LEU A 414 3.92 -8.59 -12.73
CA LEU A 414 2.71 -9.26 -12.27
C LEU A 414 2.31 -8.77 -10.89
N VAL A 415 1.02 -8.75 -10.62
CA VAL A 415 0.45 -8.27 -9.35
C VAL A 415 -0.66 -9.21 -8.89
N THR A 416 -0.63 -9.57 -7.61
CA THR A 416 -1.58 -10.46 -6.96
C THR A 416 -1.99 -9.91 -5.60
N PRO A 417 -3.19 -9.38 -5.42
CA PRO A 417 -3.70 -9.01 -4.11
C PRO A 417 -4.24 -10.22 -3.35
N ARG A 418 -4.05 -10.25 -2.04
CA ARG A 418 -4.62 -11.25 -1.13
C ARG A 418 -5.19 -10.60 0.12
N LEU A 419 -6.32 -11.08 0.59
CA LEU A 419 -6.87 -10.71 1.89
C LEU A 419 -6.03 -11.34 2.99
N ALA A 420 -5.32 -10.52 3.76
CA ALA A 420 -4.43 -10.99 4.82
C ALA A 420 -5.17 -11.17 6.14
N LYS A 421 -4.87 -12.27 6.82
CA LYS A 421 -5.30 -12.51 8.20
C LYS A 421 -4.07 -12.49 9.11
N PRO A 422 -4.17 -11.91 10.32
CA PRO A 422 -3.11 -11.99 11.31
C PRO A 422 -2.76 -13.44 11.61
N ILE A 423 -1.48 -13.76 11.69
CA ILE A 423 -0.97 -15.08 12.08
C ILE A 423 -0.28 -14.99 13.44
N ASP A 424 -0.31 -16.09 14.19
CA ASP A 424 0.36 -16.16 15.47
C ASP A 424 1.88 -16.17 15.26
N ARG A 425 2.63 -15.44 16.11
CA ARG A 425 4.09 -15.36 16.02
C ARG A 425 4.77 -16.72 16.11
N SER A 426 4.19 -17.66 16.84
CA SER A 426 4.72 -19.03 16.98
C SER A 426 4.69 -19.82 15.67
N ALA A 427 3.87 -19.41 14.69
CA ALA A 427 3.78 -20.06 13.39
C ALA A 427 4.73 -19.44 12.34
N VAL A 428 5.46 -18.36 12.69
CA VAL A 428 6.37 -17.65 11.79
C VAL A 428 7.78 -18.17 11.97
N THR A 429 8.36 -18.77 10.92
CA THR A 429 9.78 -19.10 10.82
C THR A 429 10.53 -17.95 10.15
N LEU A 430 11.60 -17.49 10.79
CA LEU A 430 12.42 -16.41 10.22
C LEU A 430 13.50 -17.00 9.29
N PRO A 431 13.87 -16.31 8.20
CA PRO A 431 14.99 -16.74 7.34
C PRO A 431 16.31 -16.90 8.10
N THR A 432 16.47 -16.20 9.22
CA THR A 432 17.64 -16.26 10.10
C THR A 432 17.68 -17.50 11.00
N ASP A 433 16.54 -18.17 11.20
CA ASP A 433 16.46 -19.33 12.11
C ASP A 433 17.22 -20.54 11.55
N ALA A 434 17.32 -20.64 10.22
CA ALA A 434 18.09 -21.67 9.54
C ALA A 434 19.57 -21.34 9.36
N PHE A 435 20.03 -20.15 9.82
CA PHE A 435 21.41 -19.74 9.69
C PHE A 435 22.28 -20.38 10.77
N VAL A 436 23.24 -21.20 10.35
CA VAL A 436 24.18 -21.86 11.22
C VAL A 436 25.57 -21.23 11.05
N SER A 437 26.08 -20.60 12.13
CA SER A 437 27.45 -20.12 12.17
C SER A 437 28.38 -21.24 12.61
N PRO A 438 29.51 -21.47 11.92
CA PRO A 438 30.48 -22.47 12.33
C PRO A 438 31.14 -22.06 13.65
N ASN A 439 31.46 -23.01 14.50
CA ASN A 439 32.34 -22.76 15.66
C ASN A 439 33.80 -22.62 15.21
N ASP A 440 34.69 -22.14 16.09
CA ASP A 440 36.09 -21.89 15.79
C ASP A 440 36.84 -23.12 15.24
N LEU A 441 36.55 -24.30 15.76
CA LEU A 441 37.10 -25.57 15.28
C LEU A 441 36.66 -25.92 13.87
N GLN A 442 35.36 -25.69 13.56
CA GLN A 442 34.80 -25.95 12.23
C GLN A 442 35.35 -24.95 11.20
N TYR A 443 35.52 -23.69 11.61
CA TYR A 443 36.02 -22.64 10.72
C TYR A 443 37.52 -22.82 10.43
N TYR A 444 38.38 -22.93 11.48
CA TYR A 444 39.81 -22.94 11.30
C TYR A 444 40.38 -24.32 10.93
N LEU A 445 39.81 -25.42 11.46
CA LEU A 445 40.35 -26.77 11.24
C LEU A 445 39.67 -27.51 10.09
N LEU A 446 38.37 -27.33 9.91
CA LEU A 446 37.60 -28.04 8.87
C LEU A 446 37.28 -27.16 7.67
N GLY A 447 37.63 -25.85 7.68
CA GLY A 447 37.36 -24.92 6.58
C GLY A 447 35.88 -24.72 6.26
N ARG A 448 35.00 -24.99 7.24
CA ARG A 448 33.55 -24.81 7.04
C ARG A 448 33.16 -23.34 7.17
N SER A 449 32.52 -22.77 6.16
CA SER A 449 31.87 -21.45 6.22
C SER A 449 30.49 -21.56 6.85
N ALA A 450 29.90 -20.41 7.22
CA ALA A 450 28.49 -20.33 7.60
C ALA A 450 27.59 -20.83 6.44
N TYR A 451 26.54 -21.54 6.77
CA TYR A 451 25.59 -22.08 5.80
C TYR A 451 24.14 -21.95 6.30
N ILE A 452 23.21 -21.96 5.37
CA ILE A 452 21.79 -22.08 5.68
C ILE A 452 21.48 -23.58 5.71
N ALA A 453 21.01 -24.08 6.85
CA ALA A 453 20.56 -25.46 6.95
C ALA A 453 19.34 -25.66 6.07
N GLU A 454 19.42 -26.58 5.11
CA GLU A 454 18.23 -27.05 4.41
C GLU A 454 17.36 -27.84 5.42
N PRO A 455 16.01 -27.69 5.38
CA PRO A 455 15.13 -28.50 6.19
C PRO A 455 15.42 -29.96 5.88
N SER A 456 15.81 -30.75 6.87
CA SER A 456 15.98 -32.19 6.67
C SER A 456 14.61 -32.82 6.51
N ASP A 457 14.44 -33.70 5.50
CA ASP A 457 13.22 -34.47 5.26
C ASP A 457 12.78 -35.33 6.49
N ASP A 458 13.64 -35.41 7.50
CA ASP A 458 13.37 -36.13 8.76
C ASP A 458 12.50 -35.34 9.75
N ASP A 459 12.38 -33.99 9.60
CA ASP A 459 11.56 -33.16 10.48
C ASP A 459 10.02 -33.26 10.17
N GLU A 460 9.65 -33.86 9.05
CA GLU A 460 8.24 -34.10 8.72
C GLU A 460 7.62 -35.24 9.54
N GLN A 461 8.44 -36.03 10.27
CA GLN A 461 8.00 -37.17 11.09
C GLN A 461 8.06 -36.91 12.60
N ALA A 462 8.44 -35.73 13.06
CA ALA A 462 8.29 -35.38 14.47
C ALA A 462 6.79 -35.36 14.82
N PRO A 463 6.32 -36.17 15.78
CA PRO A 463 4.93 -36.15 16.16
C PRO A 463 4.61 -34.73 16.67
N ARG A 464 3.72 -34.04 15.96
CA ARG A 464 3.13 -32.77 16.44
C ARG A 464 2.65 -33.05 17.84
N GLN A 465 3.34 -32.53 18.85
CA GLN A 465 2.87 -32.59 20.22
C GLN A 465 1.44 -31.99 20.20
N SER A 466 0.47 -32.86 20.40
CA SER A 466 -0.92 -32.49 20.59
C SER A 466 -0.94 -31.38 21.64
N ALA A 467 -1.55 -30.26 21.29
CA ALA A 467 -1.81 -29.17 22.21
C ALA A 467 -2.33 -29.75 23.54
N PRO A 468 -1.87 -29.26 24.69
CA PRO A 468 -2.35 -29.75 25.97
C PRO A 468 -3.87 -29.61 25.99
N GLN A 469 -4.58 -30.73 26.11
CA GLN A 469 -6.00 -30.75 26.34
C GLN A 469 -6.23 -29.95 27.62
N THR A 470 -6.92 -28.83 27.50
CA THR A 470 -7.46 -28.11 28.65
C THR A 470 -8.49 -29.00 29.33
N VAL A 471 -8.06 -29.64 30.41
CA VAL A 471 -8.97 -30.29 31.35
C VAL A 471 -9.82 -29.18 31.96
N PRO A 472 -11.16 -29.28 31.94
CA PRO A 472 -11.99 -28.29 32.62
C PRO A 472 -11.72 -28.39 34.10
N VAL A 473 -11.14 -27.34 34.67
CA VAL A 473 -11.04 -27.19 36.12
C VAL A 473 -12.41 -26.73 36.60
N GLU A 474 -13.16 -27.68 37.20
CA GLU A 474 -14.32 -27.41 38.03
C GLU A 474 -13.92 -26.52 39.18
N GLY A 475 -14.79 -25.56 39.47
CA GLY A 475 -14.54 -24.44 40.35
C GLY A 475 -14.21 -24.77 41.79
N GLY A 476 -13.46 -23.92 42.41
CA GLY A 476 -13.22 -23.79 43.81
C GLY A 476 -12.84 -22.35 44.11
N SER A 477 -13.82 -21.64 44.67
CA SER A 477 -13.58 -20.36 45.32
C SER A 477 -12.74 -20.58 46.56
N GLU A 478 -11.69 -19.77 46.76
CA GLU A 478 -11.42 -19.06 48.03
C GLU A 478 -10.09 -18.32 47.96
N GLY A 479 -10.19 -17.11 48.42
CA GLY A 479 -9.19 -16.08 48.27
C GLY A 479 -8.01 -16.19 49.19
N SER A 480 -7.03 -15.37 48.92
CA SER A 480 -6.44 -14.45 49.94
C SER A 480 -5.54 -13.45 49.20
N PHE A 481 -5.87 -12.20 49.38
CA PHE A 481 -4.99 -11.07 49.12
C PHE A 481 -3.87 -11.07 50.14
N GLY A 482 -2.63 -10.87 49.69
CA GLY A 482 -1.48 -10.60 50.55
C GLY A 482 -0.49 -9.74 49.76
N HIS A 483 -0.52 -8.45 50.06
CA HIS A 483 0.62 -7.56 49.79
C HIS A 483 1.75 -7.95 50.73
N GLU A 484 3.01 -7.96 50.22
CA GLU A 484 4.15 -7.39 50.96
C GLU A 484 5.36 -7.20 50.05
N LEU A 485 5.82 -5.90 50.03
CA LEU A 485 7.11 -5.28 49.83
C LEU A 485 7.86 -5.49 48.50
#